data_c72822c9854b3955b868a454012c8b3d
#
_entry.id   c72822c9854b3955b868a454012c8b3d
#
_cell.length_a   1.000
_cell.length_b   1.000
_cell.length_c   1.000
_cell.angle_alpha   90.00
_cell.angle_beta   90.00
_cell.angle_gamma   90.00
#
_symmetry.space_group_name_H-M   'P 1'
#
loop_
_entity.id
_entity.type
_entity.pdbx_description
1 polymer ?
#
loop_
_entity_poly.entity_id
_entity_poly.type
_entity_poly.pdbx_seq_one_letter_code
_entity_poly.pdbx_strand_id
1 'polypeptide(L)'
;SQSIKQMRVAKLPNIRLGVSLSAGLLNLDLDVEGMDQAQLFDILSRYDRRKKYFRLKDGSFLDVSDGQLRELSALKNGLQISDRELKKGKTQVPAYRAMYLDSQLKGGDLIKVEKDNAFRALIRNMQTMEEHKFQIPREQEKILRSYQKEGFYWIKTLKHNQFGGILADDMGLGKTLQVIALLTAFYQEKTEQKAAGNEGRGSE
;
A
#
# COMPACT_ATOMS: atom_id res chain seq x y z
N SER A 1 28.75 19.03 -38.29
CA SER A 1 28.64 19.07 -36.84
C SER A 1 27.92 20.29 -36.24
N GLN A 2 27.19 21.07 -36.99
CA GLN A 2 26.38 22.20 -36.52
C GLN A 2 24.99 21.77 -35.96
N SER A 3 24.51 20.58 -36.26
CA SER A 3 23.19 20.09 -35.84
C SER A 3 23.08 19.74 -34.35
N ILE A 4 24.17 19.59 -33.62
CA ILE A 4 24.16 19.18 -32.20
C ILE A 4 24.00 20.39 -31.26
N LYS A 5 24.28 21.64 -31.73
CA LYS A 5 24.20 22.84 -30.87
C LYS A 5 22.78 23.37 -30.60
N GLN A 6 21.73 22.80 -31.21
CA GLN A 6 20.33 23.24 -31.03
C GLN A 6 19.41 22.19 -30.36
N MET A 7 19.96 21.14 -29.77
CA MET A 7 19.13 20.21 -29.00
C MET A 7 18.61 20.91 -27.74
N ARG A 8 17.33 21.27 -27.72
CA ARG A 8 16.65 21.67 -26.48
C ARG A 8 16.51 20.44 -25.59
N VAL A 9 17.32 20.38 -24.53
CA VAL A 9 17.21 19.37 -23.48
C VAL A 9 16.39 19.97 -22.34
N ALA A 10 15.20 19.44 -22.13
CA ALA A 10 14.38 19.79 -20.97
C ALA A 10 14.69 18.85 -19.80
N LYS A 11 14.53 19.33 -18.58
CA LYS A 11 14.55 18.48 -17.38
C LYS A 11 13.17 17.86 -17.18
N LEU A 12 13.14 16.69 -16.57
CA LEU A 12 11.89 16.07 -16.15
C LEU A 12 11.22 16.96 -15.09
N PRO A 13 9.95 17.32 -15.25
CA PRO A 13 9.23 18.07 -14.23
C PRO A 13 9.08 17.28 -12.93
N ASN A 14 8.79 17.99 -11.84
CA ASN A 14 8.53 17.33 -10.55
C ASN A 14 7.30 16.44 -10.63
N ILE A 15 7.47 15.19 -10.22
CA ILE A 15 6.38 14.21 -10.15
C ILE A 15 5.80 14.23 -8.74
N ARG A 16 4.47 14.28 -8.65
CA ARG A 16 3.71 14.16 -7.40
C ARG A 16 2.91 12.87 -7.42
N LEU A 17 2.92 12.15 -6.32
CA LEU A 17 2.13 10.94 -6.13
C LEU A 17 1.20 11.12 -4.92
N GLY A 18 -0.10 11.27 -5.18
CA GLY A 18 -1.14 11.21 -4.18
C GLY A 18 -1.46 9.76 -3.83
N VAL A 19 -1.52 9.44 -2.54
CA VAL A 19 -1.91 8.12 -2.02
C VAL A 19 -3.04 8.29 -1.04
N SER A 20 -4.19 7.69 -1.34
CA SER A 20 -5.34 7.67 -0.44
C SER A 20 -5.93 6.27 -0.30
N LEU A 21 -6.56 6.01 0.86
CA LEU A 21 -7.21 4.74 1.16
C LEU A 21 -8.73 4.92 1.20
N SER A 22 -9.45 4.16 0.37
CA SER A 22 -10.92 4.16 0.38
C SER A 22 -11.45 2.76 0.02
N ALA A 23 -12.45 2.29 0.75
CA ALA A 23 -13.14 1.02 0.50
C ALA A 23 -12.18 -0.19 0.31
N GLY A 24 -11.10 -0.27 1.09
CA GLY A 24 -10.12 -1.36 0.99
C GLY A 24 -9.20 -1.30 -0.24
N LEU A 25 -9.21 -0.18 -0.96
CA LEU A 25 -8.36 0.09 -2.11
C LEU A 25 -7.48 1.31 -1.85
N LEU A 26 -6.23 1.24 -2.28
CA LEU A 26 -5.34 2.39 -2.39
C LEU A 26 -5.59 3.06 -3.73
N ASN A 27 -5.93 4.34 -3.70
CA ASN A 27 -6.00 5.16 -4.89
C ASN A 27 -4.65 5.88 -5.06
N LEU A 28 -4.07 5.69 -6.21
CA LEU A 28 -2.81 6.33 -6.61
C LEU A 28 -3.13 7.37 -7.67
N ASP A 29 -2.83 8.63 -7.38
CA ASP A 29 -3.04 9.76 -8.27
C ASP A 29 -1.68 10.34 -8.64
N LEU A 30 -1.33 10.25 -9.92
CA LEU A 30 -0.06 10.72 -10.43
C LEU A 30 -0.25 12.05 -11.14
N ASP A 31 0.42 13.08 -10.65
CA ASP A 31 0.42 14.42 -11.21
C ASP A 31 1.83 14.86 -11.59
N VAL A 32 1.93 15.58 -12.70
CA VAL A 32 3.21 16.08 -13.24
C VAL A 32 3.05 17.52 -13.66
N GLU A 33 3.82 18.38 -13.04
CA GLU A 33 3.76 19.81 -13.29
C GLU A 33 4.21 20.16 -14.71
N GLY A 34 3.29 20.76 -15.50
CA GLY A 34 3.61 21.26 -16.85
C GLY A 34 3.78 20.18 -17.92
N MET A 35 3.41 18.93 -17.64
CA MET A 35 3.41 17.82 -18.60
C MET A 35 2.06 17.12 -18.62
N ASP A 36 1.57 16.75 -19.79
CA ASP A 36 0.38 15.92 -19.90
C ASP A 36 0.67 14.48 -19.42
N GLN A 37 -0.26 13.93 -18.67
CA GLN A 37 -0.19 12.55 -18.16
C GLN A 37 0.08 11.53 -19.28
N ALA A 38 -0.52 11.71 -20.46
CA ALA A 38 -0.30 10.83 -21.59
C ALA A 38 1.16 10.83 -22.07
N GLN A 39 1.84 11.99 -21.99
CA GLN A 39 3.27 12.10 -22.30
C GLN A 39 4.13 11.38 -21.28
N LEU A 40 3.84 11.55 -19.98
CA LEU A 40 4.54 10.83 -18.91
C LEU A 40 4.42 9.31 -19.09
N PHE A 41 3.22 8.83 -19.41
CA PHE A 41 3.00 7.38 -19.61
C PHE A 41 3.71 6.86 -20.86
N ASP A 42 3.78 7.64 -21.92
CA ASP A 42 4.56 7.29 -23.10
C ASP A 42 6.05 7.17 -22.78
N ILE A 43 6.57 8.08 -21.98
CA ILE A 43 7.94 8.03 -21.46
C ILE A 43 8.16 6.81 -20.60
N LEU A 44 7.29 6.55 -19.61
CA LEU A 44 7.40 5.41 -18.72
C LEU A 44 7.31 4.06 -19.41
N SER A 45 6.43 3.94 -20.41
CA SER A 45 6.27 2.70 -21.18
C SER A 45 7.49 2.34 -22.00
N ARG A 46 8.26 3.35 -22.43
CA ARG A 46 9.47 3.22 -23.23
C ARG A 46 10.76 3.50 -22.44
N TYR A 47 10.66 3.67 -21.12
CA TYR A 47 11.80 3.97 -20.27
C TYR A 47 12.81 2.83 -20.27
N ASP A 48 14.04 3.16 -20.62
CA ASP A 48 15.19 2.26 -20.56
C ASP A 48 16.25 2.87 -19.62
N ARG A 49 16.59 2.18 -18.54
CA ARG A 49 17.59 2.60 -17.52
C ARG A 49 18.97 2.93 -18.11
N ARG A 50 19.28 2.46 -19.35
CA ARG A 50 20.57 2.67 -20.01
C ARG A 50 20.64 4.01 -20.74
N LYS A 51 19.48 4.67 -20.95
CA LYS A 51 19.39 5.91 -21.72
C LYS A 51 19.29 7.08 -20.77
N LYS A 52 20.13 8.10 -20.99
CA LYS A 52 20.09 9.38 -20.27
C LYS A 52 19.05 10.35 -20.83
N TYR A 53 18.71 10.21 -22.10
CA TYR A 53 17.83 11.13 -22.82
C TYR A 53 16.69 10.37 -23.49
N PHE A 54 15.50 10.95 -23.41
CA PHE A 54 14.32 10.46 -24.08
C PHE A 54 13.90 11.49 -25.15
N ARG A 55 13.65 11.07 -26.40
CA ARG A 55 13.20 11.95 -27.45
C ARG A 55 11.69 12.09 -27.41
N LEU A 56 11.21 13.32 -27.24
CA LEU A 56 9.79 13.65 -27.25
C LEU A 56 9.25 13.70 -28.67
N LYS A 57 7.91 13.72 -28.84
CA LYS A 57 7.24 13.75 -30.15
C LYS A 57 7.50 15.04 -30.93
N ASP A 58 7.73 16.14 -30.24
CA ASP A 58 8.09 17.44 -30.82
C ASP A 58 9.57 17.53 -31.30
N GLY A 59 10.33 16.45 -31.10
CA GLY A 59 11.74 16.36 -31.45
C GLY A 59 12.71 16.88 -30.41
N SER A 60 12.24 17.46 -29.28
CA SER A 60 13.07 17.84 -28.15
C SER A 60 13.54 16.62 -27.35
N PHE A 61 14.54 16.81 -26.48
CA PHE A 61 15.09 15.77 -25.64
C PHE A 61 14.78 16.06 -24.18
N LEU A 62 14.39 15.02 -23.44
CA LEU A 62 14.16 15.07 -22.02
C LEU A 62 15.31 14.35 -21.32
N ASP A 63 15.92 15.02 -20.34
CA ASP A 63 16.91 14.39 -19.45
C ASP A 63 16.15 13.52 -18.42
N VAL A 64 16.42 12.23 -18.44
CA VAL A 64 15.78 11.22 -17.57
C VAL A 64 16.78 10.59 -16.60
N SER A 65 17.92 11.25 -16.42
CA SER A 65 19.01 10.76 -15.55
C SER A 65 18.80 11.01 -14.06
N ASP A 66 17.84 11.85 -13.69
CA ASP A 66 17.61 12.29 -12.30
C ASP A 66 17.08 11.19 -11.35
N GLY A 67 16.67 10.06 -11.91
CA GLY A 67 16.21 8.90 -11.13
C GLY A 67 14.70 8.86 -10.84
N GLN A 68 13.93 9.93 -11.03
CA GLN A 68 12.47 9.96 -10.78
C GLN A 68 11.75 8.87 -11.59
N LEU A 69 12.06 8.72 -12.87
CA LEU A 69 11.47 7.67 -13.72
C LEU A 69 11.87 6.26 -13.29
N ARG A 70 13.07 6.10 -12.75
CA ARG A 70 13.53 4.82 -12.20
C ARG A 70 12.70 4.43 -10.97
N GLU A 71 12.49 5.38 -10.06
CA GLU A 71 11.68 5.19 -8.85
C GLU A 71 10.23 4.88 -9.23
N LEU A 72 9.62 5.65 -10.15
CA LEU A 72 8.26 5.44 -10.62
C LEU A 72 8.10 4.10 -11.36
N SER A 73 9.09 3.71 -12.16
CA SER A 73 9.10 2.40 -12.83
C SER A 73 9.21 1.25 -11.83
N ALA A 74 9.99 1.40 -10.77
CA ALA A 74 10.09 0.41 -9.69
C ALA A 74 8.75 0.27 -8.94
N LEU A 75 8.10 1.38 -8.60
CA LEU A 75 6.76 1.38 -8.00
C LEU A 75 5.71 0.71 -8.89
N LYS A 76 5.67 1.07 -10.17
CA LYS A 76 4.77 0.46 -11.17
C LYS A 76 4.93 -1.06 -11.19
N ASN A 77 6.17 -1.55 -11.31
CA ASN A 77 6.45 -2.98 -11.43
C ASN A 77 6.14 -3.72 -10.12
N GLY A 78 6.53 -3.19 -8.98
CA GLY A 78 6.28 -3.82 -7.69
C GLY A 78 4.80 -3.81 -7.27
N LEU A 79 4.07 -2.79 -7.66
CA LEU A 79 2.61 -2.74 -7.51
C LEU A 79 1.86 -3.49 -8.64
N GLN A 80 2.57 -4.05 -9.61
CA GLN A 80 2.02 -4.76 -10.76
C GLN A 80 0.95 -3.94 -11.50
N ILE A 81 1.21 -2.64 -11.65
CA ILE A 81 0.32 -1.73 -12.37
C ILE A 81 0.57 -1.89 -13.87
N SER A 82 -0.46 -2.22 -14.63
CA SER A 82 -0.37 -2.33 -16.07
C SER A 82 -0.27 -0.96 -16.74
N ASP A 83 0.31 -0.91 -17.97
CA ASP A 83 0.37 0.34 -18.75
C ASP A 83 -1.02 0.90 -19.06
N ARG A 84 -2.04 0.04 -19.16
CA ARG A 84 -3.41 0.44 -19.40
C ARG A 84 -4.02 1.15 -18.19
N GLU A 85 -3.75 0.66 -16.98
CA GLU A 85 -4.20 1.30 -15.74
C GLU A 85 -3.48 2.63 -15.53
N LEU A 86 -2.19 2.64 -15.75
CA LEU A 86 -1.38 3.85 -15.64
C LEU A 86 -1.89 4.98 -16.56
N LYS A 87 -2.27 4.66 -17.80
CA LYS A 87 -2.84 5.62 -18.77
C LYS A 87 -4.13 6.29 -18.32
N LYS A 88 -4.84 5.74 -17.34
CA LYS A 88 -6.05 6.35 -16.78
C LYS A 88 -5.74 7.48 -15.79
N GLY A 89 -4.47 7.67 -15.39
CA GLY A 89 -4.04 8.71 -14.44
C GLY A 89 -4.38 8.44 -12.98
N LYS A 90 -5.43 7.69 -12.72
CA LYS A 90 -5.85 7.23 -11.39
C LYS A 90 -5.86 5.72 -11.37
N THR A 91 -5.00 5.15 -10.54
CA THR A 91 -4.85 3.71 -10.43
C THR A 91 -5.29 3.25 -9.05
N GLN A 92 -6.03 2.14 -9.01
CA GLN A 92 -6.43 1.51 -7.76
C GLN A 92 -5.69 0.20 -7.58
N VAL A 93 -5.11 0.02 -6.39
CA VAL A 93 -4.48 -1.25 -6.01
C VAL A 93 -5.03 -1.72 -4.66
N PRO A 94 -5.09 -3.02 -4.40
CA PRO A 94 -5.58 -3.55 -3.12
C PRO A 94 -4.80 -3.02 -1.93
N ALA A 95 -5.49 -2.74 -0.80
CA ALA A 95 -4.89 -2.18 0.41
C ALA A 95 -3.78 -3.05 1.02
N TYR A 96 -3.76 -4.37 0.78
CA TYR A 96 -2.69 -5.25 1.26
C TYR A 96 -1.30 -4.88 0.71
N ARG A 97 -1.23 -4.08 -0.37
CA ARG A 97 0.03 -3.56 -0.93
C ARG A 97 0.54 -2.30 -0.23
N ALA A 98 -0.20 -1.79 0.79
CA ALA A 98 0.14 -0.56 1.49
C ALA A 98 1.53 -0.60 2.12
N MET A 99 1.88 -1.69 2.79
CA MET A 99 3.20 -1.85 3.43
C MET A 99 4.34 -1.84 2.41
N TYR A 100 4.14 -2.53 1.28
CA TYR A 100 5.11 -2.50 0.18
C TYR A 100 5.28 -1.07 -0.36
N LEU A 101 4.16 -0.40 -0.65
CA LEU A 101 4.19 0.98 -1.14
C LEU A 101 4.90 1.91 -0.14
N ASP A 102 4.55 1.84 1.15
CA ASP A 102 5.18 2.67 2.19
C ASP A 102 6.69 2.41 2.30
N SER A 103 7.13 1.15 2.20
CA SER A 103 8.55 0.80 2.24
C SER A 103 9.34 1.38 1.05
N GLN A 104 8.76 1.33 -0.15
CA GLN A 104 9.38 1.89 -1.34
C GLN A 104 9.46 3.43 -1.28
N LEU A 105 8.41 4.07 -0.75
CA LEU A 105 8.34 5.53 -0.62
C LEU A 105 9.25 6.08 0.49
N LYS A 106 9.66 5.29 1.48
CA LYS A 106 10.63 5.69 2.50
C LYS A 106 12.08 5.75 1.98
N GLY A 107 12.37 5.04 0.92
CA GLY A 107 13.71 4.98 0.31
C GLY A 107 13.92 5.96 -0.84
N GLY A 108 12.92 6.70 -1.27
CA GLY A 108 12.95 7.60 -2.41
C GLY A 108 12.56 9.02 -2.04
N ASP A 109 13.45 9.98 -2.33
CA ASP A 109 13.20 11.41 -2.09
C ASP A 109 12.93 12.18 -3.40
N LEU A 110 12.90 11.48 -4.53
CA LEU A 110 12.85 12.10 -5.84
C LEU A 110 11.42 12.41 -6.30
N ILE A 111 10.43 11.68 -5.79
CA ILE A 111 9.01 11.89 -6.06
C ILE A 111 8.36 12.50 -4.84
N LYS A 112 7.66 13.63 -5.01
CA LYS A 112 6.88 14.23 -3.93
C LYS A 112 5.65 13.38 -3.65
N VAL A 113 5.55 12.83 -2.44
CA VAL A 113 4.45 11.94 -2.04
C VAL A 113 3.52 12.62 -1.03
N GLU A 114 2.23 12.61 -1.34
CA GLU A 114 1.17 13.10 -0.47
C GLU A 114 0.31 11.92 -0.02
N LYS A 115 0.36 11.62 1.30
CA LYS A 115 -0.37 10.51 1.92
C LYS A 115 -1.57 11.04 2.69
N ASP A 116 -2.75 10.50 2.50
CA ASP A 116 -3.91 10.85 3.30
C ASP A 116 -3.84 10.29 4.73
N ASN A 117 -4.76 10.72 5.59
CA ASN A 117 -4.80 10.29 6.98
C ASN A 117 -5.18 8.82 7.12
N ALA A 118 -6.02 8.30 6.23
CA ALA A 118 -6.46 6.91 6.26
C ALA A 118 -5.31 5.95 5.93
N PHE A 119 -4.51 6.27 4.91
CA PHE A 119 -3.30 5.51 4.58
C PHE A 119 -2.28 5.55 5.72
N ARG A 120 -2.03 6.76 6.30
CA ARG A 120 -1.09 6.89 7.44
C ARG A 120 -1.55 6.07 8.65
N ALA A 121 -2.86 6.09 8.93
CA ALA A 121 -3.44 5.28 10.01
C ALA A 121 -3.29 3.78 9.75
N LEU A 122 -3.56 3.32 8.52
CA LEU A 122 -3.36 1.93 8.14
C LEU A 122 -1.90 1.47 8.37
N ILE A 123 -0.92 2.24 7.87
CA ILE A 123 0.49 1.91 8.04
C ILE A 123 0.87 1.84 9.52
N ARG A 124 0.46 2.83 10.32
CA ARG A 124 0.71 2.84 11.76
C ARG A 124 0.10 1.63 12.45
N ASN A 125 -1.17 1.32 12.18
CA ASN A 125 -1.85 0.17 12.77
C ASN A 125 -1.20 -1.17 12.40
N MET A 126 -0.60 -1.26 11.21
CA MET A 126 0.13 -2.44 10.78
C MET A 126 1.53 -2.56 11.41
N GLN A 127 2.16 -1.45 11.75
CA GLN A 127 3.49 -1.42 12.37
C GLN A 127 3.42 -1.59 13.89
N THR A 128 2.36 -1.09 14.51
CA THR A 128 2.11 -1.26 15.94
C THR A 128 1.09 -2.37 16.12
N MET A 129 1.52 -3.54 16.62
CA MET A 129 0.58 -4.52 17.15
C MET A 129 0.01 -3.92 18.46
N GLU A 130 -1.15 -3.27 18.35
CA GLU A 130 -1.81 -2.72 19.53
C GLU A 130 -2.48 -3.88 20.29
N GLU A 131 -1.71 -4.54 21.14
CA GLU A 131 -2.18 -5.63 22.02
C GLU A 131 -3.40 -5.21 22.86
N HIS A 132 -3.50 -3.92 23.16
CA HIS A 132 -4.57 -3.36 24.00
C HIS A 132 -5.94 -3.28 23.33
N LYS A 133 -6.01 -3.41 21.99
CA LYS A 133 -7.29 -3.35 21.25
C LYS A 133 -8.05 -4.66 21.24
N PHE A 134 -7.37 -5.78 21.46
CA PHE A 134 -7.99 -7.09 21.33
C PHE A 134 -7.86 -7.87 22.63
N GLN A 135 -8.96 -8.50 23.04
CA GLN A 135 -8.96 -9.34 24.22
C GLN A 135 -8.87 -10.80 23.83
N ILE A 136 -7.94 -11.53 24.45
CA ILE A 136 -7.90 -12.98 24.37
C ILE A 136 -9.01 -13.51 25.28
N PRO A 137 -9.84 -14.48 24.84
CA PRO A 137 -10.85 -15.08 25.73
C PRO A 137 -10.22 -15.64 27.00
N ARG A 138 -10.85 -15.43 28.16
CA ARG A 138 -10.27 -15.71 29.49
C ARG A 138 -9.75 -17.12 29.67
N GLU A 139 -10.40 -18.11 29.05
CA GLU A 139 -9.98 -19.51 29.17
C GLU A 139 -8.70 -19.76 28.36
N GLN A 140 -8.60 -19.19 27.16
CA GLN A 140 -7.44 -19.33 26.30
C GLN A 140 -6.25 -18.50 26.78
N GLU A 141 -6.50 -17.37 27.41
CA GLU A 141 -5.43 -16.52 27.94
C GLU A 141 -4.52 -17.24 28.95
N LYS A 142 -5.09 -18.17 29.75
CA LYS A 142 -4.37 -18.98 30.72
C LYS A 142 -3.54 -20.11 30.12
N ILE A 143 -3.90 -20.52 28.88
CA ILE A 143 -3.33 -21.70 28.23
C ILE A 143 -2.30 -21.29 27.16
N LEU A 144 -2.52 -20.13 26.50
CA LEU A 144 -1.64 -19.64 25.45
C LEU A 144 -0.28 -19.22 26.01
N ARG A 145 0.78 -19.69 25.36
CA ARG A 145 2.15 -19.22 25.57
C ARG A 145 2.33 -17.82 24.99
N SER A 146 3.38 -17.08 25.41
CA SER A 146 3.63 -15.70 24.98
C SER A 146 3.64 -15.56 23.44
N TYR A 147 4.39 -16.37 22.73
CA TYR A 147 4.44 -16.33 21.27
C TYR A 147 3.09 -16.64 20.59
N GLN A 148 2.26 -17.49 21.21
CA GLN A 148 0.90 -17.78 20.70
C GLN A 148 -0.04 -16.59 20.91
N LYS A 149 0.13 -15.84 21.99
CA LYS A 149 -0.59 -14.58 22.21
C LYS A 149 -0.18 -13.52 21.16
N GLU A 150 1.11 -13.40 20.88
CA GLU A 150 1.61 -12.54 19.78
C GLU A 150 0.98 -12.92 18.45
N GLY A 151 0.95 -14.21 18.09
CA GLY A 151 0.27 -14.71 16.90
C GLY A 151 -1.21 -14.38 16.86
N PHE A 152 -1.91 -14.51 18.00
CA PHE A 152 -3.31 -14.11 18.12
C PHE A 152 -3.49 -12.61 17.82
N TYR A 153 -2.72 -11.73 18.46
CA TYR A 153 -2.80 -10.28 18.23
C TYR A 153 -2.45 -9.91 16.79
N TRP A 154 -1.45 -10.56 16.21
CA TRP A 154 -1.09 -10.36 14.81
C TRP A 154 -2.25 -10.69 13.86
N ILE A 155 -2.92 -11.85 14.02
CA ILE A 155 -4.05 -12.22 13.17
C ILE A 155 -5.25 -11.29 13.41
N LYS A 156 -5.51 -10.88 14.66
CA LYS A 156 -6.57 -9.91 14.97
C LYS A 156 -6.30 -8.56 14.30
N THR A 157 -5.05 -8.10 14.28
CA THR A 157 -4.62 -6.88 13.59
C THR A 157 -4.83 -7.01 12.08
N LEU A 158 -4.46 -8.14 11.48
CA LEU A 158 -4.73 -8.40 10.06
C LEU A 158 -6.23 -8.32 9.77
N LYS A 159 -7.05 -9.02 10.55
CA LYS A 159 -8.50 -9.02 10.39
C LYS A 159 -9.12 -7.63 10.54
N HIS A 160 -8.66 -6.86 11.53
CA HIS A 160 -9.13 -5.49 11.74
C HIS A 160 -8.86 -4.60 10.53
N ASN A 161 -7.72 -4.76 9.88
CA ASN A 161 -7.33 -4.04 8.68
C ASN A 161 -7.83 -4.70 7.38
N GLN A 162 -8.70 -5.72 7.48
CA GLN A 162 -9.26 -6.48 6.36
C GLN A 162 -8.20 -7.20 5.51
N PHE A 163 -7.12 -7.64 6.14
CA PHE A 163 -6.09 -8.45 5.51
C PHE A 163 -6.27 -9.93 5.84
N GLY A 164 -5.78 -10.79 4.94
CA GLY A 164 -5.53 -12.19 5.20
C GLY A 164 -4.09 -12.42 5.66
N GLY A 165 -3.80 -13.61 6.15
CA GLY A 165 -2.45 -14.01 6.56
C GLY A 165 -2.27 -15.51 6.53
N ILE A 166 -1.02 -15.96 6.63
CA ILE A 166 -0.63 -17.36 6.72
C ILE A 166 0.11 -17.57 8.04
N LEU A 167 -0.42 -18.42 8.90
CA LEU A 167 0.25 -18.83 10.14
C LEU A 167 1.21 -19.99 9.82
N ALA A 168 2.46 -19.68 9.57
CA ALA A 168 3.49 -20.61 9.09
C ALA A 168 4.50 -21.03 10.18
N ASP A 169 4.04 -21.17 11.43
CA ASP A 169 4.88 -21.67 12.53
C ASP A 169 5.32 -23.13 12.30
N ASP A 170 6.38 -23.54 12.95
CA ASP A 170 6.85 -24.95 12.91
C ASP A 170 5.82 -25.93 13.44
N MET A 171 5.98 -27.22 13.09
CA MET A 171 5.12 -28.29 13.58
C MET A 171 5.26 -28.41 15.12
N GLY A 172 4.13 -28.62 15.78
CA GLY A 172 4.10 -28.78 17.25
C GLY A 172 3.99 -27.47 18.04
N LEU A 173 4.08 -26.29 17.44
CA LEU A 173 3.97 -25.01 18.15
C LEU A 173 2.53 -24.58 18.49
N GLY A 174 1.56 -25.48 18.29
CA GLY A 174 0.18 -25.25 18.75
C GLY A 174 -0.61 -24.26 17.91
N LYS A 175 -0.39 -24.23 16.58
CA LYS A 175 -1.21 -23.42 15.64
C LYS A 175 -2.71 -23.61 15.83
N THR A 176 -3.14 -24.85 16.05
CA THR A 176 -4.54 -25.18 16.30
C THR A 176 -5.13 -24.43 17.50
N LEU A 177 -4.35 -24.30 18.58
CA LEU A 177 -4.79 -23.59 19.78
C LEU A 177 -4.94 -22.09 19.53
N GLN A 178 -4.03 -21.50 18.75
CA GLN A 178 -4.15 -20.09 18.31
C GLN A 178 -5.41 -19.87 17.46
N VAL A 179 -5.70 -20.79 16.52
CA VAL A 179 -6.92 -20.72 15.70
C VAL A 179 -8.19 -20.89 16.55
N ILE A 180 -8.19 -21.80 17.52
CA ILE A 180 -9.33 -21.98 18.44
C ILE A 180 -9.58 -20.68 19.24
N ALA A 181 -8.52 -20.05 19.77
CA ALA A 181 -8.63 -18.80 20.51
C ALA A 181 -9.22 -17.68 19.62
N LEU A 182 -8.80 -17.60 18.37
CA LEU A 182 -9.33 -16.64 17.39
C LEU A 182 -10.81 -16.87 17.09
N LEU A 183 -11.21 -18.12 16.84
CA LEU A 183 -12.60 -18.44 16.57
C LEU A 183 -13.50 -18.15 17.77
N THR A 184 -13.02 -18.45 19.00
CA THR A 184 -13.72 -18.12 20.24
C THR A 184 -13.90 -16.60 20.38
N ALA A 185 -12.85 -15.82 20.14
CA ALA A 185 -12.92 -14.35 20.19
C ALA A 185 -13.90 -13.78 19.16
N PHE A 186 -13.89 -14.28 17.92
CA PHE A 186 -14.84 -13.84 16.89
C PHE A 186 -16.29 -14.21 17.21
N TYR A 187 -16.50 -15.37 17.82
CA TYR A 187 -17.83 -15.78 18.25
C TYR A 187 -18.37 -14.88 19.36
N GLN A 188 -17.54 -14.55 20.36
CA GLN A 188 -17.91 -13.65 21.45
C GLN A 188 -18.24 -12.26 20.93
N GLU A 189 -17.38 -11.67 20.09
CA GLU A 189 -17.62 -10.36 19.46
C GLU A 189 -18.94 -10.31 18.68
N LYS A 190 -19.24 -11.37 17.92
CA LYS A 190 -20.49 -11.45 17.16
C LYS A 190 -21.72 -11.56 18.04
N THR A 191 -21.59 -12.25 19.20
CA THR A 191 -22.68 -12.41 20.16
C THR A 191 -22.96 -11.09 20.88
N GLU A 192 -21.92 -10.38 21.30
CA GLU A 192 -22.02 -9.06 21.92
C GLU A 192 -22.65 -8.02 20.98
N GLN A 193 -22.25 -8.01 19.71
CA GLN A 193 -22.83 -7.13 18.71
C GLN A 193 -24.32 -7.40 18.46
N LYS A 194 -24.73 -8.68 18.51
CA LYS A 194 -26.15 -9.04 18.38
C LYS A 194 -26.97 -8.65 19.60
N ALA A 195 -26.40 -8.77 20.82
CA ALA A 195 -27.06 -8.35 22.05
C ALA A 195 -27.25 -6.83 22.07
N ALA A 196 -26.22 -6.06 21.76
CA ALA A 196 -26.29 -4.60 21.68
C ALA A 196 -27.26 -4.10 20.58
N GLY A 197 -27.35 -4.79 19.45
CA GLY A 197 -28.29 -4.44 18.36
C GLY A 197 -29.77 -4.76 18.67
N ASN A 198 -30.04 -5.63 19.64
CA ASN A 198 -31.40 -5.99 20.03
C ASN A 198 -32.00 -5.07 21.11
N GLU A 199 -31.15 -4.44 21.92
CA GLU A 199 -31.57 -3.45 22.94
C GLU A 199 -32.05 -2.13 22.32
N GLY A 200 -31.59 -1.78 21.11
CA GLY A 200 -32.01 -0.59 20.37
C GLY A 200 -33.36 -0.70 19.64
N ARG A 201 -34.01 -1.87 19.61
CA ARG A 201 -35.30 -2.09 18.92
C ARG A 201 -36.51 -2.23 19.85
N GLY A 202 -36.32 -2.07 21.16
CA GLY A 202 -37.36 -2.29 22.16
C GLY A 202 -37.97 -1.03 22.78
N SER A 203 -37.72 0.17 22.20
CA SER A 203 -38.27 1.43 22.71
C SER A 203 -38.87 2.30 21.57
N GLU A 204 -39.84 1.74 20.87
CA GLU A 204 -40.85 2.49 20.11
C GLU A 204 -42.27 1.98 20.50
#